data_c616aa1938f174be0c26264b3ccfff23
#
_entry.id   c616aa1938f174be0c26264b3ccfff23
#
_cell.length_a   1.000
_cell.length_b   1.000
_cell.length_c   1.000
_cell.angle_alpha   90.00
_cell.angle_beta   90.00
_cell.angle_gamma   90.00
#
_symmetry.space_group_name_H-M   'P 1'
#
loop_
_entity.id
_entity.type
_entity.pdbx_description
1 polymer ?
#
loop_
_entity_poly.entity_id
_entity_poly.type
_entity_poly.pdbx_seq_one_letter_code
_entity_poly.pdbx_strand_id
1 'polypeptide(L)'
;RNCYGGTKRDNAAKKVKAYRPRGLRLPYDQLQFFEGHLSAKQVLERCHALGVSMTSYLGASFMLAIYHDMPALERKKPICISLPVNLRNYYPSETARNFFNSVYVTHTLTDADTLETVAPVFDAKLKEVLKPENIRAQMDEFEKLEHMPGIRPVPLVVKNATVKLFTRLEDRYVT
;
A
#
# COMPACT_ATOMS: atom_id res chain seq x y z
N ARG A 1 -19.65 -17.22 -10.10
CA ARG A 1 -20.66 -16.54 -9.27
C ARG A 1 -19.94 -15.40 -8.57
N ASN A 2 -20.23 -14.14 -8.97
CA ASN A 2 -19.62 -12.96 -8.36
C ASN A 2 -20.16 -12.80 -6.94
N CYS A 3 -19.26 -12.77 -5.96
CA CYS A 3 -19.60 -12.59 -4.54
C CYS A 3 -19.56 -11.10 -4.12
N TYR A 4 -19.38 -10.19 -5.07
CA TYR A 4 -19.20 -8.76 -4.81
C TYR A 4 -20.54 -8.04 -4.95
N GLY A 5 -21.01 -7.39 -3.90
CA GLY A 5 -22.19 -6.52 -3.92
C GLY A 5 -21.75 -5.06 -3.90
N GLY A 6 -22.23 -4.28 -4.86
CA GLY A 6 -21.77 -2.91 -5.05
C GLY A 6 -22.11 -1.97 -3.90
N THR A 7 -21.13 -1.38 -3.28
CA THR A 7 -21.24 -0.26 -2.33
C THR A 7 -20.68 1.02 -2.94
N LYS A 8 -21.38 2.14 -2.76
CA LYS A 8 -20.87 3.47 -3.17
C LYS A 8 -19.83 3.95 -2.18
N ARG A 9 -18.69 4.39 -2.69
CA ARG A 9 -17.65 5.08 -1.92
C ARG A 9 -18.04 6.55 -1.84
N ASP A 10 -18.45 7.02 -0.68
CA ASP A 10 -18.57 8.44 -0.42
C ASP A 10 -17.17 9.00 -0.09
N ASN A 11 -16.78 10.02 -0.86
CA ASN A 11 -15.56 10.84 -0.72
C ASN A 11 -14.25 10.17 -1.13
N ALA A 12 -13.87 10.36 -2.39
CA ALA A 12 -12.49 10.30 -2.83
C ALA A 12 -11.69 11.43 -2.14
N ALA A 13 -11.05 11.13 -1.03
CA ALA A 13 -10.07 12.03 -0.45
C ALA A 13 -9.05 12.42 -1.52
N LYS A 14 -8.80 13.72 -1.67
CA LYS A 14 -7.91 14.28 -2.70
C LYS A 14 -6.56 13.57 -2.61
N LYS A 15 -6.21 12.78 -3.62
CA LYS A 15 -4.93 12.04 -3.66
C LYS A 15 -3.79 13.06 -3.68
N VAL A 16 -2.95 13.05 -2.64
CA VAL A 16 -1.76 13.90 -2.54
C VAL A 16 -0.57 13.12 -3.05
N LYS A 17 0.29 13.78 -3.83
CA LYS A 17 1.51 13.15 -4.36
C LYS A 17 2.44 12.78 -3.22
N ALA A 18 2.80 11.49 -3.13
CA ALA A 18 3.74 10.99 -2.14
C ALA A 18 5.20 11.33 -2.48
N TYR A 19 6.06 11.28 -1.47
CA TYR A 19 7.50 11.30 -1.68
C TYR A 19 7.94 10.07 -2.49
N ARG A 20 8.89 10.26 -3.38
CA ARG A 20 9.52 9.16 -4.14
C ARG A 20 11.02 9.17 -3.90
N PRO A 21 11.56 8.12 -3.29
CA PRO A 21 13.00 7.98 -3.12
C PRO A 21 13.71 8.03 -4.48
N ARG A 22 14.82 8.73 -4.51
CA ARG A 22 15.70 8.81 -5.69
C ARG A 22 16.99 8.11 -5.35
N GLY A 23 17.41 7.18 -6.19
CA GLY A 23 18.65 6.44 -6.00
C GLY A 23 19.33 6.15 -7.34
N LEU A 24 20.57 5.72 -7.28
CA LEU A 24 21.28 5.18 -8.43
C LEU A 24 20.63 3.85 -8.82
N ARG A 25 20.32 3.72 -10.11
CA ARG A 25 19.84 2.45 -10.65
C ARG A 25 21.03 1.55 -10.95
N LEU A 26 20.95 0.32 -10.51
CA LEU A 26 21.88 -0.71 -10.95
C LEU A 26 21.70 -1.01 -12.44
N PRO A 27 22.71 -1.51 -13.14
CA PRO A 27 22.57 -2.08 -14.48
C PRO A 27 21.43 -3.08 -14.54
N TYR A 28 20.84 -3.24 -15.72
CA TYR A 28 19.58 -3.98 -15.94
C TYR A 28 19.58 -5.44 -15.44
N ASP A 29 20.74 -6.05 -15.35
CA ASP A 29 20.97 -7.45 -14.98
C ASP A 29 21.50 -7.64 -13.55
N GLN A 30 21.62 -6.56 -12.77
CA GLN A 30 22.15 -6.63 -11.41
C GLN A 30 21.04 -6.42 -10.37
N LEU A 31 21.02 -7.32 -9.38
CA LEU A 31 20.18 -7.23 -8.20
C LEU A 31 21.06 -7.07 -6.97
N GLN A 32 20.70 -6.17 -6.10
CA GLN A 32 21.33 -6.00 -4.79
C GLN A 32 20.36 -6.46 -3.70
N PHE A 33 20.81 -7.34 -2.84
CA PHE A 33 20.04 -7.84 -1.71
C PHE A 33 20.60 -7.24 -0.42
N PHE A 34 19.68 -6.85 0.46
CA PHE A 34 19.99 -6.47 1.83
C PHE A 34 19.23 -7.39 2.75
N GLU A 35 19.94 -8.08 3.63
CA GLU A 35 19.34 -9.01 4.60
C GLU A 35 19.55 -8.48 6.01
N GLY A 36 18.50 -8.56 6.83
CA GLY A 36 18.54 -8.23 8.24
C GLY A 36 17.89 -9.34 9.06
N HIS A 37 18.56 -9.75 10.14
CA HIS A 37 18.04 -10.75 11.05
C HIS A 37 17.60 -10.11 12.34
N LEU A 38 16.33 -10.30 12.72
CA LEU A 38 15.74 -9.79 13.95
C LEU A 38 15.15 -10.93 14.77
N SER A 39 15.25 -10.83 16.09
CA SER A 39 14.56 -11.74 16.98
C SER A 39 13.05 -11.48 16.95
N ALA A 40 12.26 -12.44 16.45
CA ALA A 40 10.81 -12.33 16.42
C ALA A 40 10.22 -12.07 17.82
N LYS A 41 10.79 -12.70 18.87
CA LYS A 41 10.36 -12.50 20.25
C LYS A 41 10.53 -11.04 20.69
N GLN A 42 11.71 -10.45 20.45
CA GLN A 42 11.99 -9.06 20.82
C GLN A 42 11.10 -8.07 20.07
N VAL A 43 10.85 -8.32 18.77
CA VAL A 43 9.95 -7.47 17.97
C VAL A 43 8.52 -7.56 18.51
N LEU A 44 8.03 -8.77 18.84
CA LEU A 44 6.70 -8.95 19.41
C LEU A 44 6.55 -8.26 20.79
N GLU A 45 7.57 -8.35 21.65
CA GLU A 45 7.57 -7.63 22.93
C GLU A 45 7.42 -6.12 22.75
N ARG A 46 8.12 -5.54 21.76
CA ARG A 46 7.98 -4.13 21.42
C ARG A 46 6.60 -3.80 20.85
N CYS A 47 6.06 -4.64 19.97
CA CYS A 47 4.71 -4.48 19.44
C CYS A 47 3.65 -4.49 20.55
N HIS A 48 3.77 -5.43 21.51
CA HIS A 48 2.86 -5.51 22.65
C HIS A 48 2.97 -4.28 23.56
N ALA A 49 4.19 -3.80 23.81
CA ALA A 49 4.41 -2.61 24.62
C ALA A 49 3.75 -1.35 23.99
N LEU A 50 3.69 -1.28 22.67
CA LEU A 50 3.05 -0.18 21.92
C LEU A 50 1.57 -0.46 21.59
N GLY A 51 1.06 -1.65 21.84
CA GLY A 51 -0.31 -2.05 21.54
C GLY A 51 -0.63 -2.11 20.04
N VAL A 52 0.37 -2.38 19.19
CA VAL A 52 0.26 -2.40 17.72
C VAL A 52 0.55 -3.78 17.13
N SER A 53 0.13 -4.01 15.91
CA SER A 53 0.47 -5.22 15.16
C SER A 53 1.93 -5.18 14.69
N MET A 54 2.54 -6.36 14.44
CA MET A 54 3.89 -6.44 13.87
C MET A 54 3.99 -5.73 12.52
N THR A 55 2.98 -5.87 11.68
CA THR A 55 2.93 -5.19 10.38
C THR A 55 2.94 -3.67 10.55
N SER A 56 2.19 -3.15 11.52
CA SER A 56 2.14 -1.73 11.82
C SER A 56 3.46 -1.21 12.39
N TYR A 57 4.09 -2.00 13.27
CA TYR A 57 5.40 -1.67 13.83
C TYR A 57 6.47 -1.57 12.73
N LEU A 58 6.57 -2.58 11.88
CA LEU A 58 7.53 -2.59 10.76
C LEU A 58 7.21 -1.51 9.72
N GLY A 59 5.93 -1.30 9.40
CA GLY A 59 5.51 -0.25 8.48
C GLY A 59 5.85 1.15 8.99
N ALA A 60 5.62 1.42 10.27
CA ALA A 60 5.99 2.69 10.91
C ALA A 60 7.52 2.89 10.96
N SER A 61 8.27 1.82 11.28
CA SER A 61 9.73 1.86 11.28
C SER A 61 10.28 2.18 9.89
N PHE A 62 9.71 1.55 8.84
CA PHE A 62 10.09 1.79 7.46
C PHE A 62 9.74 3.22 7.02
N MET A 63 8.57 3.72 7.44
CA MET A 63 8.16 5.09 7.16
C MET A 63 9.11 6.12 7.78
N LEU A 64 9.53 5.92 9.02
CA LEU A 64 10.52 6.76 9.70
C LEU A 64 11.89 6.69 9.03
N ALA A 65 12.35 5.50 8.64
CA ALA A 65 13.61 5.35 7.92
C ALA A 65 13.62 6.14 6.61
N ILE A 66 12.52 6.07 5.83
CA ILE A 66 12.36 6.88 4.62
C ILE A 66 12.41 8.37 4.96
N TYR A 67 11.71 8.80 6.02
CA TYR A 67 11.67 10.21 6.43
C TYR A 67 13.07 10.74 6.78
N HIS A 68 13.87 9.97 7.49
CA HIS A 68 15.25 10.36 7.83
C HIS A 68 16.16 10.48 6.61
N ASP A 69 15.90 9.68 5.57
CA ASP A 69 16.64 9.76 4.29
C ASP A 69 16.12 10.87 3.36
N MET A 70 14.96 11.46 3.66
CA MET A 70 14.36 12.49 2.83
C MET A 70 15.17 13.81 2.87
N PRO A 71 15.42 14.42 1.69
CA PRO A 71 15.94 15.78 1.63
C PRO A 71 15.03 16.77 2.37
N ALA A 72 15.60 17.71 3.11
CA ALA A 72 14.87 18.67 3.94
C ALA A 72 13.73 19.40 3.19
N LEU A 73 13.96 19.75 1.92
CA LEU A 73 12.97 20.41 1.07
C LEU A 73 11.74 19.53 0.72
N GLU A 74 11.89 18.22 0.82
CA GLU A 74 10.83 17.26 0.47
C GLU A 74 10.10 16.71 1.70
N ARG A 75 10.55 16.96 2.93
CA ARG A 75 9.96 16.45 4.19
C ARG A 75 8.51 16.84 4.43
N LYS A 76 7.99 17.82 3.68
CA LYS A 76 6.57 18.20 3.72
C LYS A 76 5.66 17.26 2.92
N LYS A 77 6.23 16.35 2.11
CA LYS A 77 5.46 15.40 1.32
C LYS A 77 5.06 14.20 2.18
N PRO A 78 3.85 13.68 1.99
CA PRO A 78 3.44 12.45 2.66
C PRO A 78 4.24 11.25 2.15
N ILE A 79 4.45 10.28 3.03
CA ILE A 79 4.97 8.96 2.70
C ILE A 79 3.78 8.01 2.60
N CYS A 80 3.70 7.24 1.53
CA CYS A 80 2.63 6.29 1.28
C CYS A 80 3.21 4.89 1.11
N ILE A 81 2.93 4.01 2.05
CA ILE A 81 3.38 2.61 2.02
C ILE A 81 2.25 1.73 1.49
N SER A 82 2.57 0.91 0.49
CA SER A 82 1.71 -0.12 -0.06
C SER A 82 1.93 -1.44 0.66
N LEU A 83 0.85 -2.04 1.14
CA LEU A 83 0.86 -3.31 1.87
C LEU A 83 -0.03 -4.34 1.14
N PRO A 84 0.51 -5.50 0.76
CA PRO A 84 -0.30 -6.57 0.19
C PRO A 84 -1.14 -7.24 1.26
N VAL A 85 -2.42 -7.46 0.97
CA VAL A 85 -3.39 -8.09 1.87
C VAL A 85 -3.95 -9.34 1.23
N ASN A 86 -3.90 -10.45 1.95
CA ASN A 86 -4.46 -11.71 1.48
C ASN A 86 -6.00 -11.65 1.51
N LEU A 87 -6.62 -11.68 0.33
CA LEU A 87 -8.08 -11.61 0.19
C LEU A 87 -8.81 -12.88 0.63
N ARG A 88 -8.10 -14.00 0.84
CA ARG A 88 -8.70 -15.24 1.37
C ARG A 88 -9.26 -15.06 2.78
N ASN A 89 -8.79 -14.05 3.51
CA ASN A 89 -9.34 -13.70 4.82
C ASN A 89 -10.71 -13.03 4.73
N TYR A 90 -11.08 -12.53 3.55
CA TYR A 90 -12.33 -11.80 3.30
C TYR A 90 -13.29 -12.57 2.39
N TYR A 91 -12.76 -13.40 1.49
CA TYR A 91 -13.52 -14.12 0.49
C TYR A 91 -13.06 -15.57 0.40
N PRO A 92 -13.99 -16.54 0.43
CA PRO A 92 -13.63 -17.93 0.22
C PRO A 92 -13.11 -18.12 -1.21
N SER A 93 -11.94 -18.73 -1.35
CA SER A 93 -11.33 -18.98 -2.66
C SER A 93 -10.47 -20.23 -2.61
N GLU A 94 -10.69 -21.12 -3.56
CA GLU A 94 -9.91 -22.36 -3.78
C GLU A 94 -8.81 -22.17 -4.85
N THR A 95 -8.68 -20.94 -5.37
CA THR A 95 -7.69 -20.68 -6.42
C THR A 95 -6.25 -20.91 -5.93
N ALA A 96 -5.45 -21.60 -6.72
CA ALA A 96 -4.01 -21.74 -6.50
C ALA A 96 -3.21 -20.49 -6.89
N ARG A 97 -3.85 -19.52 -7.58
CA ARG A 97 -3.22 -18.26 -7.98
C ARG A 97 -3.13 -17.28 -6.81
N ASN A 98 -2.27 -16.27 -6.97
CA ASN A 98 -2.21 -15.16 -6.04
C ASN A 98 -3.57 -14.46 -5.94
N PHE A 99 -4.08 -14.38 -4.72
CA PHE A 99 -5.36 -13.75 -4.42
C PHE A 99 -5.12 -12.71 -3.32
N PHE A 100 -4.61 -11.56 -3.74
CA PHE A 100 -4.29 -10.44 -2.85
C PHE A 100 -4.72 -9.12 -3.46
N ASN A 101 -4.86 -8.12 -2.62
CA ASN A 101 -5.01 -6.73 -3.00
C ASN A 101 -3.99 -5.88 -2.24
N SER A 102 -3.69 -4.70 -2.75
CA SER A 102 -2.81 -3.75 -2.06
C SER A 102 -3.63 -2.68 -1.36
N VAL A 103 -3.33 -2.44 -0.08
CA VAL A 103 -3.87 -1.31 0.68
C VAL A 103 -2.76 -0.28 0.90
N TYR A 104 -3.15 0.97 1.06
CA TYR A 104 -2.24 2.10 1.14
C TYR A 104 -2.39 2.81 2.46
N VAL A 105 -1.28 2.99 3.17
CA VAL A 105 -1.22 3.79 4.41
C VAL A 105 -0.37 5.02 4.14
N THR A 106 -0.99 6.19 4.24
CA THR A 106 -0.33 7.47 3.96
C THR A 106 -0.23 8.30 5.24
N HIS A 107 0.95 8.83 5.51
CA HIS A 107 1.18 9.74 6.62
C HIS A 107 2.22 10.80 6.27
N THR A 108 2.06 12.01 6.83
CA THR A 108 3.05 13.07 6.75
C THR A 108 3.74 13.16 8.10
N LEU A 109 5.04 12.97 8.11
CA LEU A 109 5.87 12.99 9.32
C LEU A 109 6.44 14.39 9.58
N THR A 110 6.82 14.62 10.81
CA THR A 110 7.52 15.81 11.31
C THR A 110 8.79 15.40 12.02
N ASP A 111 9.69 16.35 12.27
CA ASP A 111 10.96 16.09 12.98
C ASP A 111 10.74 15.67 14.46
N ALA A 112 9.53 15.87 15.00
CA ALA A 112 9.18 15.48 16.37
C ALA A 112 8.62 14.03 16.46
N ASP A 113 8.39 13.38 15.31
CA ASP A 113 7.79 12.06 15.29
C ASP A 113 8.82 10.98 15.64
N THR A 114 8.40 10.09 16.54
CA THR A 114 9.16 8.92 16.97
C THR A 114 8.40 7.64 16.63
N LEU A 115 9.01 6.49 16.78
CA LEU A 115 8.34 5.22 16.53
C LEU A 115 7.12 5.02 17.45
N GLU A 116 7.22 5.50 18.68
CA GLU A 116 6.16 5.42 19.69
C GLU A 116 4.93 6.27 19.29
N THR A 117 5.13 7.37 18.58
CA THR A 117 4.03 8.22 18.11
C THR A 117 3.46 7.73 16.78
N VAL A 118 4.31 7.29 15.87
CA VAL A 118 3.91 6.90 14.51
C VAL A 118 3.27 5.52 14.45
N ALA A 119 3.75 4.53 15.24
CA ALA A 119 3.26 3.17 15.16
C ALA A 119 1.76 3.04 15.51
N PRO A 120 1.23 3.68 16.58
CA PRO A 120 -0.20 3.65 16.85
C PRO A 120 -1.04 4.34 15.77
N VAL A 121 -0.55 5.44 15.21
CA VAL A 121 -1.23 6.17 14.12
C VAL A 121 -1.28 5.32 12.86
N PHE A 122 -0.17 4.64 12.53
CA PHE A 122 -0.09 3.73 11.40
C PHE A 122 -1.04 2.55 11.59
N ASP A 123 -1.09 1.95 12.79
CA ASP A 123 -1.97 0.83 13.13
C ASP A 123 -3.44 1.20 13.00
N ALA A 124 -3.83 2.37 13.50
CA ALA A 124 -5.19 2.88 13.38
C ALA A 124 -5.60 3.07 11.91
N LYS A 125 -4.73 3.67 11.09
CA LYS A 125 -4.97 3.83 9.65
C LYS A 125 -5.02 2.49 8.93
N LEU A 126 -4.13 1.56 9.26
CA LEU A 126 -4.12 0.22 8.67
C LEU A 126 -5.41 -0.53 8.99
N LYS A 127 -5.85 -0.52 10.25
CA LYS A 127 -7.13 -1.12 10.66
C LYS A 127 -8.32 -0.51 9.92
N GLU A 128 -8.30 0.79 9.68
CA GLU A 128 -9.36 1.47 8.92
C GLU A 128 -9.41 0.98 7.47
N VAL A 129 -8.29 0.93 6.77
CA VAL A 129 -8.28 0.48 5.37
C VAL A 129 -8.54 -1.02 5.23
N LEU A 130 -8.29 -1.81 6.28
CA LEU A 130 -8.55 -3.25 6.32
C LEU A 130 -10.00 -3.61 6.65
N LYS A 131 -10.87 -2.65 6.97
CA LYS A 131 -12.28 -2.93 7.19
C LYS A 131 -12.88 -3.65 5.98
N PRO A 132 -13.71 -4.69 6.19
CA PRO A 132 -14.31 -5.47 5.10
C PRO A 132 -15.04 -4.60 4.07
N GLU A 133 -15.65 -3.51 4.53
CA GLU A 133 -16.37 -2.54 3.69
C GLU A 133 -15.43 -1.85 2.70
N ASN A 134 -14.25 -1.42 3.16
CA ASN A 134 -13.25 -0.75 2.33
C ASN A 134 -12.61 -1.70 1.32
N ILE A 135 -12.33 -2.94 1.73
CA ILE A 135 -11.82 -3.99 0.84
C ILE A 135 -12.86 -4.32 -0.24
N ARG A 136 -14.15 -4.45 0.13
CA ARG A 136 -15.24 -4.66 -0.82
C ARG A 136 -15.35 -3.52 -1.82
N ALA A 137 -15.35 -2.27 -1.35
CA ALA A 137 -15.44 -1.11 -2.23
C ALA A 137 -14.32 -1.07 -3.28
N GLN A 138 -13.10 -1.45 -2.90
CA GLN A 138 -11.99 -1.57 -3.86
C GLN A 138 -12.21 -2.68 -4.88
N MET A 139 -12.70 -3.84 -4.45
CA MET A 139 -12.98 -4.96 -5.36
C MET A 139 -14.11 -4.63 -6.33
N ASP A 140 -15.15 -3.94 -5.86
CA ASP A 140 -16.25 -3.47 -6.72
C ASP A 140 -15.78 -2.50 -7.81
N GLU A 141 -14.77 -1.65 -7.52
CA GLU A 141 -14.16 -0.78 -8.52
C GLU A 141 -13.45 -1.58 -9.62
N PHE A 142 -12.73 -2.64 -9.26
CA PHE A 142 -12.08 -3.53 -10.24
C PHE A 142 -13.10 -4.31 -11.08
N GLU A 143 -14.17 -4.81 -10.46
CA GLU A 143 -15.24 -5.49 -11.16
C GLU A 143 -15.93 -4.57 -12.18
N LYS A 144 -16.22 -3.34 -11.81
CA LYS A 144 -16.78 -2.33 -12.74
C LYS A 144 -15.88 -2.09 -13.93
N LEU A 145 -14.55 -2.00 -13.71
CA LEU A 145 -13.59 -1.84 -14.80
C LEU A 145 -13.59 -3.04 -15.74
N GLU A 146 -13.65 -4.26 -15.20
CA GLU A 146 -13.66 -5.49 -16.00
C GLU A 146 -14.93 -5.62 -16.85
N HIS A 147 -16.09 -5.19 -16.33
CA HIS A 147 -17.39 -5.27 -16.99
C HIS A 147 -17.74 -4.04 -17.84
N MET A 148 -16.85 -3.05 -17.95
CA MET A 148 -17.09 -1.84 -18.73
C MET A 148 -17.32 -2.19 -20.21
N PRO A 149 -18.49 -1.86 -20.77
CA PRO A 149 -18.77 -2.13 -22.18
C PRO A 149 -17.77 -1.33 -23.04
N GLY A 150 -17.01 -2.02 -23.89
CA GLY A 150 -15.98 -1.40 -24.74
C GLY A 150 -14.53 -1.77 -24.38
N ILE A 151 -14.24 -2.28 -23.18
CA ILE A 151 -12.90 -2.77 -22.84
C ILE A 151 -12.62 -4.15 -23.47
N ARG A 152 -13.64 -5.00 -23.64
CA ARG A 152 -13.48 -6.35 -24.19
C ARG A 152 -12.93 -6.37 -25.63
N PRO A 153 -13.45 -5.57 -26.59
CA PRO A 153 -12.97 -5.60 -27.97
C PRO A 153 -11.65 -4.84 -28.21
N VAL A 154 -11.11 -4.13 -27.20
CA VAL A 154 -9.87 -3.37 -27.35
C VAL A 154 -8.67 -4.30 -27.54
N PRO A 155 -7.85 -4.13 -28.60
CA PRO A 155 -6.65 -4.93 -28.84
C PRO A 155 -5.67 -4.86 -27.65
N LEU A 156 -4.97 -5.99 -27.38
CA LEU A 156 -4.08 -6.14 -26.25
C LEU A 156 -2.98 -5.05 -26.20
N VAL A 157 -2.50 -4.61 -27.35
CA VAL A 157 -1.48 -3.55 -27.47
C VAL A 157 -1.97 -2.24 -26.85
N VAL A 158 -3.22 -1.86 -27.13
CA VAL A 158 -3.84 -0.64 -26.59
C VAL A 158 -4.12 -0.81 -25.10
N LYS A 159 -4.60 -1.98 -24.67
CA LYS A 159 -4.77 -2.29 -23.23
C LYS A 159 -3.45 -2.15 -22.47
N ASN A 160 -2.37 -2.70 -23.00
CA ASN A 160 -1.06 -2.62 -22.36
C ASN A 160 -0.53 -1.17 -22.30
N ALA A 161 -0.78 -0.37 -23.33
CA ALA A 161 -0.40 1.04 -23.34
C ALA A 161 -1.19 1.85 -22.29
N THR A 162 -2.51 1.62 -22.19
CA THR A 162 -3.36 2.29 -21.19
C THR A 162 -3.00 1.87 -19.77
N VAL A 163 -2.76 0.58 -19.52
CA VAL A 163 -2.32 0.09 -18.21
C VAL A 163 -0.97 0.70 -17.82
N LYS A 164 0.01 0.76 -18.74
CA LYS A 164 1.30 1.41 -18.48
C LYS A 164 1.15 2.90 -18.14
N LEU A 165 0.25 3.60 -18.81
CA LEU A 165 -0.02 5.01 -18.52
C LEU A 165 -0.68 5.17 -17.15
N PHE A 166 -1.67 4.33 -16.83
CA PHE A 166 -2.35 4.32 -15.54
C PHE A 166 -1.37 4.03 -14.40
N THR A 167 -0.55 2.99 -14.52
CA THR A 167 0.46 2.62 -13.53
C THR A 167 1.43 3.77 -13.27
N ARG A 168 1.90 4.46 -14.33
CA ARG A 168 2.76 5.64 -14.18
C ARG A 168 2.08 6.80 -13.44
N LEU A 169 0.77 6.95 -13.59
CA LEU A 169 0.01 7.97 -12.89
C LEU A 169 -0.20 7.60 -11.42
N GLU A 170 -0.51 6.34 -11.13
CA GLU A 170 -0.69 5.83 -9.76
C GLU A 170 0.62 5.80 -8.98
N ASP A 171 1.73 5.46 -9.60
CA ASP A 171 3.07 5.50 -9.02
C ASP A 171 3.45 6.85 -8.37
N ARG A 172 2.77 7.94 -8.73
CA ARG A 172 2.99 9.26 -8.12
C ARG A 172 2.44 9.39 -6.70
N TYR A 173 1.60 8.46 -6.30
CA TYR A 173 0.89 8.50 -5.01
C TYR A 173 1.40 7.45 -4.02
N VAL A 174 2.39 6.66 -4.42
CA VAL A 174 3.06 5.64 -3.59
C VAL A 174 4.54 5.96 -3.49
N THR A 175 5.10 5.77 -2.31
CA THR A 175 6.53 5.99 -1.98
C THR A 175 7.37 4.76 -2.35
#